data_1f17d3481f3655b840fff72074e42fff
#
_entry.id   1f17d3481f3655b840fff72074e42fff
#
_cell.length_a   1.000
_cell.length_b   1.000
_cell.length_c   1.000
_cell.angle_alpha   90.00
_cell.angle_beta   90.00
_cell.angle_gamma   90.00
#
_symmetry.space_group_name_H-M   'P 1'
#
loop_
_entity.id
_entity.type
_entity.pdbx_description
1 polymer ?
#
loop_
_entity_poly.entity_id
_entity_poly.type
_entity_poly.pdbx_seq_one_letter_code
_entity_poly.pdbx_strand_id
1 'polypeptide(L)'
;MKMSKKPLPISTICSWEKRIDPTPDYQRPPAWSRKQKQLLIDSILREYDIPKMYWRSVKRDDGVRFEVIDGQQRLRTIWEYQNGDFGLARDADAVAGIAIAGLKYEELDLDVSTIFDAYPVDVVIVDDAIQNDDEDEVRDMFLRLQNGTTLKAQEKRNAMPGQMRDFVKEVAQHLFFENCKFSNSRFTFDHIAAQITCLELGGGPISVRDSDLNRMYDSNRKFDVGGAEAKKVRRVLDYLVKAFPEKTPELERYNVITLYCIVSTLIEKYVHYDTEAAVADWFIKFETERRKQDNLPEEERDSQLIEYRRLTSYSTDGEDSIRGRLEYIEKQFFLACPDIPTIDEIRTFTQEQRLAIFRRDEGRCQLRICCNGEKLGWGDWHADHILPHSQGGKTTVSNGQVACIHCNTTKGNVKEEVL
;
A
#
# COMPACT_ATOMS: atom_id res chain seq x y z
N MET A 1 -17.35 -23.82 -14.10
CA MET A 1 -16.43 -24.35 -13.06
C MET A 1 -16.81 -25.80 -12.73
N LYS A 2 -15.85 -26.75 -12.76
CA LYS A 2 -16.06 -28.16 -12.39
C LYS A 2 -15.41 -28.43 -11.05
N MET A 3 -16.13 -29.04 -10.11
CA MET A 3 -15.62 -29.33 -8.76
C MET A 3 -15.54 -30.83 -8.53
N SER A 4 -14.46 -31.29 -7.93
CA SER A 4 -14.30 -32.66 -7.46
C SER A 4 -13.94 -32.68 -5.97
N LYS A 5 -14.55 -33.57 -5.19
CA LYS A 5 -14.20 -33.78 -3.77
C LYS A 5 -13.27 -34.98 -3.67
N LYS A 6 -12.17 -34.81 -2.93
CA LYS A 6 -11.21 -35.89 -2.67
C LYS A 6 -10.79 -35.84 -1.20
N PRO A 7 -11.04 -36.87 -0.40
CA PRO A 7 -10.35 -37.04 0.87
C PRO A 7 -8.89 -37.36 0.58
N LEU A 8 -7.97 -36.55 1.05
CA LEU A 8 -6.53 -36.74 0.88
C LEU A 8 -5.88 -36.99 2.24
N PRO A 9 -5.15 -38.09 2.44
CA PRO A 9 -4.35 -38.29 3.65
C PRO A 9 -3.36 -37.16 3.84
N ILE A 10 -3.08 -36.78 5.10
CA ILE A 10 -2.08 -35.73 5.42
C ILE A 10 -0.73 -36.07 4.79
N SER A 11 -0.28 -37.33 4.86
CA SER A 11 0.96 -37.78 4.22
C SER A 11 1.02 -37.45 2.71
N THR A 12 -0.10 -37.57 2.00
CA THR A 12 -0.19 -37.16 0.60
C THR A 12 -0.09 -35.66 0.43
N ILE A 13 -0.79 -34.88 1.27
CA ILE A 13 -0.77 -33.41 1.24
C ILE A 13 0.64 -32.89 1.49
N CYS A 14 1.36 -33.47 2.44
CA CYS A 14 2.73 -33.11 2.75
C CYS A 14 3.69 -33.47 1.61
N SER A 15 3.52 -34.63 0.98
CA SER A 15 4.32 -35.00 -0.20
C SER A 15 4.12 -34.05 -1.39
N TRP A 16 3.00 -33.33 -1.44
CA TRP A 16 2.67 -32.36 -2.48
C TRP A 16 3.03 -30.91 -2.13
N GLU A 17 3.70 -30.64 -1.01
CA GLU A 17 4.01 -29.29 -0.54
C GLU A 17 4.57 -28.38 -1.65
N LYS A 18 5.54 -28.88 -2.43
CA LYS A 18 6.14 -28.14 -3.55
C LYS A 18 5.19 -27.89 -4.73
N ARG A 19 4.04 -28.53 -4.76
CA ARG A 19 3.03 -28.43 -5.84
C ARG A 19 1.82 -27.57 -5.42
N ILE A 20 1.76 -27.16 -4.16
CA ILE A 20 0.63 -26.40 -3.60
C ILE A 20 1.14 -25.01 -3.22
N ASP A 21 0.54 -23.99 -3.81
CA ASP A 21 0.74 -22.59 -3.39
C ASP A 21 -0.28 -22.23 -2.30
N PRO A 22 0.17 -22.05 -1.07
CA PRO A 22 -0.73 -21.68 0.04
C PRO A 22 -1.04 -20.20 0.09
N THR A 23 -0.37 -19.36 -0.72
CA THR A 23 -0.48 -17.88 -0.66
C THR A 23 -0.63 -17.25 -2.03
N PRO A 24 -1.66 -17.61 -2.82
CA PRO A 24 -1.92 -16.85 -4.03
C PRO A 24 -2.22 -15.38 -3.68
N ASP A 25 -2.05 -14.48 -4.63
CA ASP A 25 -2.06 -13.00 -4.47
C ASP A 25 -3.26 -12.42 -3.70
N TYR A 26 -4.37 -13.12 -3.64
CA TYR A 26 -5.59 -12.71 -2.94
C TYR A 26 -5.69 -13.21 -1.49
N GLN A 27 -4.72 -14.03 -1.01
CA GLN A 27 -4.73 -14.59 0.34
C GLN A 27 -3.98 -13.68 1.33
N ARG A 28 -4.44 -13.68 2.56
CA ARG A 28 -3.80 -12.94 3.66
C ARG A 28 -2.56 -13.66 4.20
N PRO A 29 -1.60 -12.93 4.80
CA PRO A 29 -0.52 -13.54 5.57
C PRO A 29 -1.03 -14.46 6.70
N PRO A 30 -0.24 -15.45 7.13
CA PRO A 30 -0.60 -16.34 8.23
C PRO A 30 -0.98 -15.54 9.49
N ALA A 31 -2.13 -15.86 10.08
CA ALA A 31 -2.69 -15.10 11.21
C ALA A 31 -3.03 -15.96 12.44
N TRP A 32 -2.87 -17.29 12.38
CA TRP A 32 -3.20 -18.16 13.50
C TRP A 32 -2.17 -18.09 14.62
N SER A 33 -2.67 -17.93 15.84
CA SER A 33 -1.88 -18.04 17.05
C SER A 33 -1.42 -19.50 17.27
N ARG A 34 -0.34 -19.68 18.05
CA ARG A 34 0.15 -21.03 18.42
C ARG A 34 -0.94 -21.90 19.01
N LYS A 35 -1.81 -21.34 19.85
CA LYS A 35 -2.94 -22.07 20.46
C LYS A 35 -3.93 -22.60 19.44
N GLN A 36 -4.25 -21.81 18.38
CA GLN A 36 -5.15 -22.25 17.30
C GLN A 36 -4.51 -23.37 16.47
N LYS A 37 -3.20 -23.28 16.20
CA LYS A 37 -2.45 -24.33 15.50
C LYS A 37 -2.45 -25.63 16.31
N GLN A 38 -2.15 -25.55 17.59
CA GLN A 38 -2.17 -26.69 18.50
C GLN A 38 -3.54 -27.35 18.57
N LEU A 39 -4.61 -26.57 18.63
CA LEU A 39 -5.97 -27.08 18.66
C LEU A 39 -6.34 -27.83 17.37
N LEU A 40 -5.90 -27.36 16.20
CA LEU A 40 -6.12 -28.09 14.95
C LEU A 40 -5.43 -29.45 14.96
N ILE A 41 -4.17 -29.52 15.39
CA ILE A 41 -3.42 -30.79 15.43
C ILE A 41 -4.05 -31.75 16.44
N ASP A 42 -4.44 -31.25 17.62
CA ASP A 42 -5.16 -32.05 18.61
C ASP A 42 -6.47 -32.61 18.06
N SER A 43 -7.23 -31.79 17.30
CA SER A 43 -8.47 -32.26 16.64
C SER A 43 -8.21 -33.34 15.59
N ILE A 44 -7.14 -33.23 14.83
CA ILE A 44 -6.71 -34.24 13.83
C ILE A 44 -6.35 -35.56 14.55
N LEU A 45 -5.56 -35.50 15.61
CA LEU A 45 -5.15 -36.68 16.37
C LEU A 45 -6.33 -37.38 17.07
N ARG A 46 -7.42 -36.64 17.35
CA ARG A 46 -8.67 -37.19 17.90
C ARG A 46 -9.66 -37.59 16.81
N GLU A 47 -9.26 -37.50 15.53
CA GLU A 47 -10.10 -37.79 14.38
C GLU A 47 -11.42 -36.97 14.35
N TYR A 48 -11.37 -35.74 14.93
CA TYR A 48 -12.51 -34.82 14.82
C TYR A 48 -12.60 -34.26 13.43
N ASP A 49 -13.80 -34.00 12.93
CA ASP A 49 -14.02 -33.36 11.64
C ASP A 49 -13.47 -31.95 11.61
N ILE A 50 -12.69 -31.63 10.57
CA ILE A 50 -12.15 -30.31 10.32
C ILE A 50 -12.76 -29.71 9.06
N PRO A 51 -12.92 -28.37 8.97
CA PRO A 51 -13.50 -27.75 7.80
C PRO A 51 -12.73 -28.09 6.54
N LYS A 52 -13.44 -28.32 5.43
CA LYS A 52 -12.88 -28.64 4.10
C LYS A 52 -11.90 -27.59 3.62
N MET A 53 -10.96 -28.00 2.79
CA MET A 53 -10.09 -27.09 2.06
C MET A 53 -10.58 -26.95 0.62
N TYR A 54 -10.35 -25.80 -0.01
CA TYR A 54 -10.70 -25.54 -1.40
C TYR A 54 -9.45 -25.14 -2.17
N TRP A 55 -9.13 -25.86 -3.22
CA TRP A 55 -7.94 -25.65 -4.04
C TRP A 55 -8.34 -25.48 -5.50
N ARG A 56 -7.64 -24.60 -6.22
CA ARG A 56 -7.72 -24.44 -7.68
C ARG A 56 -6.63 -25.28 -8.31
N SER A 57 -6.98 -26.07 -9.30
CA SER A 57 -6.01 -26.81 -10.12
C SER A 57 -5.54 -25.91 -11.26
N VAL A 58 -4.23 -25.66 -11.34
CA VAL A 58 -3.60 -24.84 -12.37
C VAL A 58 -2.64 -25.70 -13.18
N LYS A 59 -2.79 -25.71 -14.50
CA LYS A 59 -1.83 -26.38 -15.40
C LYS A 59 -0.62 -25.47 -15.62
N ARG A 60 0.57 -25.97 -15.34
CA ARG A 60 1.85 -25.35 -15.63
C ARG A 60 2.66 -26.27 -16.54
N ASP A 61 3.72 -25.75 -17.17
CA ASP A 61 4.59 -26.52 -18.07
C ASP A 61 5.24 -27.73 -17.38
N ASP A 62 5.46 -27.65 -16.07
CA ASP A 62 6.03 -28.70 -15.22
C ASP A 62 4.97 -29.62 -14.57
N GLY A 63 3.70 -29.50 -14.94
CA GLY A 63 2.61 -30.33 -14.47
C GLY A 63 1.47 -29.58 -13.77
N VAL A 64 0.62 -30.34 -13.05
CA VAL A 64 -0.50 -29.76 -12.31
C VAL A 64 -0.02 -29.22 -10.96
N ARG A 65 -0.34 -27.97 -10.70
CA ARG A 65 -0.15 -27.30 -9.40
C ARG A 65 -1.50 -26.93 -8.79
N PHE A 66 -1.50 -26.64 -7.50
CA PHE A 66 -2.70 -26.25 -6.77
C PHE A 66 -2.49 -24.89 -6.09
N GLU A 67 -3.46 -24.01 -6.21
CA GLU A 67 -3.56 -22.76 -5.46
C GLU A 67 -4.64 -22.90 -4.40
N VAL A 68 -4.33 -22.52 -3.15
CA VAL A 68 -5.28 -22.65 -2.05
C VAL A 68 -6.28 -21.51 -2.10
N ILE A 69 -7.58 -21.82 -2.28
CA ILE A 69 -8.67 -20.85 -2.23
C ILE A 69 -9.13 -20.63 -0.78
N ASP A 70 -9.32 -21.73 -0.03
CA ASP A 70 -9.60 -21.71 1.42
C ASP A 70 -8.89 -22.87 2.12
N GLY A 71 -8.54 -22.66 3.39
CA GLY A 71 -7.83 -23.63 4.20
C GLY A 71 -6.34 -23.37 4.35
N GLN A 72 -5.82 -22.22 3.91
CA GLN A 72 -4.41 -21.83 4.01
C GLN A 72 -3.85 -22.03 5.42
N GLN A 73 -4.53 -21.55 6.45
CA GLN A 73 -4.06 -21.64 7.84
C GLN A 73 -3.98 -23.10 8.32
N ARG A 74 -4.97 -23.92 7.93
CA ARG A 74 -4.99 -25.35 8.24
C ARG A 74 -3.86 -26.08 7.56
N LEU A 75 -3.67 -25.83 6.27
CA LEU A 75 -2.61 -26.44 5.45
C LEU A 75 -1.22 -26.12 6.01
N ARG A 76 -0.94 -24.83 6.25
CA ARG A 76 0.33 -24.40 6.85
C ARG A 76 0.56 -25.00 8.22
N THR A 77 -0.46 -25.08 9.05
CA THR A 77 -0.34 -25.68 10.39
C THR A 77 0.04 -27.15 10.31
N ILE A 78 -0.51 -27.90 9.37
CA ILE A 78 -0.17 -29.31 9.14
C ILE A 78 1.29 -29.43 8.76
N TRP A 79 1.77 -28.63 7.80
CA TRP A 79 3.18 -28.64 7.39
C TRP A 79 4.15 -28.21 8.50
N GLU A 80 3.84 -27.10 9.17
CA GLU A 80 4.66 -26.61 10.29
C GLU A 80 4.78 -27.64 11.43
N TYR A 81 3.70 -28.38 11.72
CA TYR A 81 3.73 -29.44 12.73
C TYR A 81 4.59 -30.61 12.27
N GLN A 82 4.38 -31.09 11.03
CA GLN A 82 5.19 -32.19 10.47
C GLN A 82 6.67 -31.81 10.38
N ASN A 83 7.00 -30.56 10.09
CA ASN A 83 8.38 -30.07 10.03
C ASN A 83 8.99 -29.83 11.43
N GLY A 84 8.24 -30.05 12.51
CA GLY A 84 8.71 -29.87 13.88
C GLY A 84 8.84 -28.42 14.34
N ASP A 85 8.18 -27.46 13.67
CA ASP A 85 8.25 -26.04 14.02
C ASP A 85 7.57 -25.73 15.37
N PHE A 86 6.65 -26.56 15.79
CA PHE A 86 6.02 -26.43 17.11
C PHE A 86 5.56 -27.80 17.68
N GLY A 87 5.43 -27.86 18.99
CA GLY A 87 4.84 -29.00 19.70
C GLY A 87 3.41 -28.77 20.13
N LEU A 88 2.71 -29.84 20.48
CA LEU A 88 1.34 -29.83 21.04
C LEU A 88 1.25 -28.99 22.32
N ALA A 89 0.06 -28.72 22.78
CA ALA A 89 -0.16 -28.02 24.05
C ALA A 89 0.40 -28.85 25.22
N ARG A 90 0.97 -28.16 26.23
CA ARG A 90 1.57 -28.84 27.40
C ARG A 90 0.52 -29.51 28.31
N ASP A 91 -0.72 -29.13 28.14
CA ASP A 91 -1.91 -29.62 28.82
C ASP A 91 -2.79 -30.50 27.90
N ALA A 92 -2.23 -30.99 26.78
CA ALA A 92 -2.96 -31.89 25.89
C ALA A 92 -3.20 -33.24 26.54
N ASP A 93 -4.44 -33.71 26.50
CA ASP A 93 -4.81 -35.01 26.99
C ASP A 93 -4.25 -36.13 26.10
N ALA A 94 -4.04 -37.32 26.67
CA ALA A 94 -3.59 -38.49 25.94
C ALA A 94 -4.51 -38.86 24.76
N VAL A 95 -3.95 -39.40 23.69
CA VAL A 95 -4.64 -39.95 22.53
C VAL A 95 -4.37 -41.45 22.50
N ALA A 96 -5.43 -42.27 22.39
CA ALA A 96 -5.35 -43.73 22.46
C ALA A 96 -4.58 -44.27 23.69
N GLY A 97 -4.61 -43.53 24.80
CA GLY A 97 -3.88 -43.86 26.01
C GLY A 97 -2.39 -43.46 26.03
N ILE A 98 -1.89 -42.83 24.96
CA ILE A 98 -0.50 -42.40 24.80
C ILE A 98 -0.42 -40.91 25.13
N ALA A 99 0.54 -40.51 26.00
CA ALA A 99 0.75 -39.12 26.35
C ALA A 99 1.34 -38.34 25.15
N ILE A 100 0.74 -37.20 24.81
CA ILE A 100 1.14 -36.38 23.67
C ILE A 100 1.49 -34.93 24.07
N ALA A 101 1.38 -34.58 25.33
CA ALA A 101 1.54 -33.23 25.84
C ALA A 101 2.93 -32.65 25.50
N GLY A 102 2.95 -31.53 24.78
CA GLY A 102 4.15 -30.82 24.38
C GLY A 102 4.93 -31.44 23.22
N LEU A 103 4.61 -32.63 22.76
CA LEU A 103 5.37 -33.38 21.76
C LEU A 103 5.28 -32.73 20.38
N LYS A 104 6.40 -32.75 19.66
CA LYS A 104 6.50 -32.46 18.22
C LYS A 104 6.18 -33.73 17.42
N TYR A 105 5.97 -33.56 16.11
CA TYR A 105 5.65 -34.70 15.23
C TYR A 105 6.68 -35.83 15.31
N GLU A 106 7.97 -35.54 15.25
CA GLU A 106 9.08 -36.48 15.32
C GLU A 106 9.19 -37.23 16.68
N GLU A 107 8.58 -36.70 17.71
CA GLU A 107 8.57 -37.25 19.09
C GLU A 107 7.31 -38.11 19.36
N LEU A 108 6.36 -38.15 18.42
CA LEU A 108 5.15 -38.95 18.54
C LEU A 108 5.45 -40.45 18.48
N ASP A 109 4.72 -41.22 19.27
CA ASP A 109 4.66 -42.67 19.10
C ASP A 109 4.17 -43.06 17.70
N LEU A 110 4.61 -44.22 17.19
CA LEU A 110 4.27 -44.70 15.86
C LEU A 110 2.77 -44.80 15.61
N ASP A 111 2.00 -45.24 16.60
CA ASP A 111 0.54 -45.36 16.48
C ASP A 111 -0.11 -43.97 16.34
N VAL A 112 0.34 -42.99 17.13
CA VAL A 112 -0.18 -41.61 17.10
C VAL A 112 0.22 -40.89 15.82
N SER A 113 1.48 -41.03 15.38
CA SER A 113 1.94 -40.46 14.11
C SER A 113 1.22 -41.07 12.90
N THR A 114 0.89 -42.36 12.97
CA THR A 114 0.08 -43.03 11.93
C THR A 114 -1.33 -42.45 11.85
N ILE A 115 -1.99 -42.13 12.98
CA ILE A 115 -3.29 -41.45 13.03
C ILE A 115 -3.19 -40.11 12.29
N PHE A 116 -2.16 -39.30 12.59
CA PHE A 116 -1.93 -38.03 11.93
C PHE A 116 -1.74 -38.18 10.42
N ASP A 117 -0.85 -39.06 9.98
CA ASP A 117 -0.50 -39.25 8.58
C ASP A 117 -1.65 -39.78 7.74
N ALA A 118 -2.47 -40.68 8.30
CA ALA A 118 -3.60 -41.29 7.63
C ALA A 118 -4.85 -40.42 7.65
N TYR A 119 -4.90 -39.36 8.50
CA TYR A 119 -6.09 -38.52 8.64
C TYR A 119 -6.55 -37.97 7.29
N PRO A 120 -7.81 -38.21 6.87
CA PRO A 120 -8.35 -37.76 5.60
C PRO A 120 -8.79 -36.31 5.67
N VAL A 121 -8.08 -35.43 5.00
CA VAL A 121 -8.52 -34.02 4.83
C VAL A 121 -9.44 -33.93 3.62
N ASP A 122 -10.66 -33.46 3.80
CA ASP A 122 -11.59 -33.19 2.72
C ASP A 122 -11.11 -32.00 1.86
N VAL A 123 -10.70 -32.27 0.64
CA VAL A 123 -10.26 -31.26 -0.33
C VAL A 123 -11.24 -31.18 -1.49
N VAL A 124 -11.75 -29.99 -1.76
CA VAL A 124 -12.53 -29.67 -2.96
C VAL A 124 -11.60 -29.06 -4.00
N ILE A 125 -11.35 -29.79 -5.08
CA ILE A 125 -10.53 -29.31 -6.19
C ILE A 125 -11.45 -28.69 -7.24
N VAL A 126 -11.17 -27.44 -7.56
CA VAL A 126 -11.79 -26.66 -8.62
C VAL A 126 -10.94 -26.79 -9.85
N ASP A 127 -11.44 -27.44 -10.89
CA ASP A 127 -10.75 -27.60 -12.17
C ASP A 127 -10.97 -26.38 -13.05
N ASP A 128 -9.87 -25.75 -13.43
CA ASP A 128 -9.81 -24.66 -14.40
C ASP A 128 -9.67 -25.24 -15.84
N ALA A 129 -10.60 -26.12 -16.19
CA ALA A 129 -10.56 -26.84 -17.49
C ALA A 129 -10.94 -25.95 -18.69
N ILE A 130 -11.28 -24.69 -18.47
CA ILE A 130 -11.64 -23.72 -19.52
C ILE A 130 -10.59 -22.61 -19.51
N GLN A 131 -9.86 -22.51 -20.60
CA GLN A 131 -8.85 -21.47 -20.92
C GLN A 131 -9.47 -20.05 -21.08
N ASN A 132 -10.39 -19.67 -20.24
CA ASN A 132 -10.85 -18.29 -20.15
C ASN A 132 -10.35 -17.73 -18.84
N ASP A 133 -9.66 -16.60 -18.90
CA ASP A 133 -9.11 -15.77 -17.82
C ASP A 133 -10.15 -15.29 -16.78
N ASP A 134 -11.07 -16.15 -16.35
CA ASP A 134 -12.09 -15.81 -15.36
C ASP A 134 -11.54 -16.01 -13.94
N GLU A 135 -10.42 -15.32 -13.64
CA GLU A 135 -9.95 -15.11 -12.25
C GLU A 135 -11.07 -14.56 -11.37
N ASP A 136 -12.05 -13.89 -11.96
CA ASP A 136 -13.19 -13.29 -11.28
C ASP A 136 -14.14 -14.34 -10.68
N GLU A 137 -14.38 -15.46 -11.33
CA GLU A 137 -15.24 -16.54 -10.81
C GLU A 137 -14.62 -17.23 -9.58
N VAL A 138 -13.30 -17.45 -9.61
CA VAL A 138 -12.55 -18.04 -8.49
C VAL A 138 -12.51 -17.06 -7.29
N ARG A 139 -12.31 -15.79 -7.57
CA ARG A 139 -12.34 -14.74 -6.55
C ARG A 139 -13.73 -14.58 -5.92
N ASP A 140 -14.78 -14.62 -6.72
CA ASP A 140 -16.16 -14.56 -6.24
C ASP A 140 -16.48 -15.78 -5.34
N MET A 141 -16.03 -16.97 -5.71
CA MET A 141 -16.12 -18.16 -4.89
C MET A 141 -15.36 -18.00 -3.56
N PHE A 142 -14.12 -17.46 -3.60
CA PHE A 142 -13.34 -17.16 -2.40
C PHE A 142 -14.11 -16.22 -1.46
N LEU A 143 -14.66 -15.12 -2.00
CA LEU A 143 -15.44 -14.17 -1.22
C LEU A 143 -16.68 -14.82 -0.57
N ARG A 144 -17.36 -15.72 -1.27
CA ARG A 144 -18.52 -16.45 -0.75
C ARG A 144 -18.15 -17.47 0.33
N LEU A 145 -17.04 -18.19 0.16
CA LEU A 145 -16.54 -19.14 1.16
C LEU A 145 -16.09 -18.43 2.44
N GLN A 146 -15.49 -17.27 2.32
CA GLN A 146 -15.02 -16.46 3.45
C GLN A 146 -16.13 -15.71 4.18
N ASN A 147 -17.35 -15.68 3.66
CA ASN A 147 -18.49 -15.05 4.37
C ASN A 147 -18.82 -15.72 5.73
N GLY A 148 -18.26 -16.89 6.02
CA GLY A 148 -18.31 -17.55 7.34
C GLY A 148 -17.25 -17.05 8.34
N THR A 149 -16.15 -16.44 7.87
CA THR A 149 -15.14 -15.76 8.70
C THR A 149 -15.06 -14.31 8.27
N THR A 150 -15.30 -13.36 9.16
CA THR A 150 -15.35 -11.92 8.83
C THR A 150 -14.03 -11.44 8.27
N LEU A 151 -13.92 -11.42 6.92
CA LEU A 151 -12.84 -10.70 6.25
C LEU A 151 -12.96 -9.21 6.60
N LYS A 152 -11.82 -8.57 6.90
CA LYS A 152 -11.76 -7.12 6.94
C LYS A 152 -12.04 -6.54 5.54
N ALA A 153 -12.53 -5.32 5.51
CA ALA A 153 -12.89 -4.67 4.26
C ALA A 153 -11.73 -4.62 3.25
N GLN A 154 -10.48 -4.41 3.71
CA GLN A 154 -9.32 -4.41 2.81
C GLN A 154 -8.98 -5.80 2.24
N GLU A 155 -9.17 -6.87 3.02
CA GLU A 155 -8.99 -8.23 2.51
C GLU A 155 -9.97 -8.53 1.36
N LYS A 156 -11.22 -8.00 1.45
CA LYS A 156 -12.21 -8.08 0.37
C LYS A 156 -11.78 -7.27 -0.85
N ARG A 157 -11.31 -6.02 -0.66
CA ARG A 157 -10.83 -5.16 -1.75
C ARG A 157 -9.63 -5.78 -2.49
N ASN A 158 -8.73 -6.44 -1.79
CA ASN A 158 -7.58 -7.13 -2.41
C ASN A 158 -8.00 -8.32 -3.29
N ALA A 159 -9.21 -8.83 -3.12
CA ALA A 159 -9.82 -9.84 -3.98
C ALA A 159 -10.66 -9.24 -5.14
N MET A 160 -10.86 -7.91 -5.19
CA MET A 160 -11.58 -7.27 -6.29
C MET A 160 -10.72 -7.25 -7.57
N PRO A 161 -11.33 -7.38 -8.77
CA PRO A 161 -10.59 -7.29 -10.02
C PRO A 161 -10.29 -5.84 -10.40
N GLY A 162 -9.26 -5.64 -11.23
CA GLY A 162 -9.01 -4.36 -11.91
C GLY A 162 -7.75 -3.63 -11.51
N GLN A 163 -7.36 -2.68 -12.37
CA GLN A 163 -6.10 -1.92 -12.27
C GLN A 163 -6.01 -1.06 -11.01
N MET A 164 -7.14 -0.60 -10.45
CA MET A 164 -7.14 0.12 -9.17
C MET A 164 -6.61 -0.75 -8.02
N ARG A 165 -7.02 -2.03 -7.96
CA ARG A 165 -6.48 -2.97 -6.98
C ARG A 165 -4.97 -3.13 -7.14
N ASP A 166 -4.50 -3.32 -8.38
CA ASP A 166 -3.08 -3.53 -8.66
C ASP A 166 -2.26 -2.29 -8.33
N PHE A 167 -2.77 -1.10 -8.64
CA PHE A 167 -2.14 0.16 -8.26
C PHE A 167 -2.05 0.35 -6.74
N VAL A 168 -3.12 0.09 -6.00
CA VAL A 168 -3.08 0.19 -4.54
C VAL A 168 -2.08 -0.79 -3.93
N LYS A 169 -1.98 -2.02 -4.46
CA LYS A 169 -0.96 -2.99 -4.03
C LYS A 169 0.46 -2.51 -4.33
N GLU A 170 0.70 -1.91 -5.49
CA GLU A 170 1.98 -1.30 -5.84
C GLU A 170 2.34 -0.18 -4.85
N VAL A 171 1.40 0.75 -4.62
CA VAL A 171 1.58 1.86 -3.67
C VAL A 171 1.87 1.35 -2.26
N ALA A 172 1.19 0.30 -1.81
CA ALA A 172 1.39 -0.30 -0.49
C ALA A 172 2.80 -0.92 -0.28
N GLN A 173 3.53 -1.17 -1.37
CA GLN A 173 4.93 -1.66 -1.32
C GLN A 173 5.96 -0.52 -1.25
N HIS A 174 5.52 0.74 -1.27
CA HIS A 174 6.42 1.87 -1.20
C HIS A 174 7.17 1.92 0.14
N LEU A 175 8.47 2.19 0.10
CA LEU A 175 9.38 2.18 1.26
C LEU A 175 8.90 3.08 2.41
N PHE A 176 8.18 4.16 2.12
CA PHE A 176 7.62 5.05 3.14
C PHE A 176 6.79 4.30 4.20
N PHE A 177 6.01 3.28 3.80
CA PHE A 177 5.18 2.53 4.74
C PHE A 177 6.01 1.70 5.74
N GLU A 178 7.19 1.23 5.34
CA GLU A 178 8.13 0.52 6.24
C GLU A 178 8.68 1.47 7.32
N ASN A 179 8.78 2.78 7.01
CA ASN A 179 9.24 3.81 7.92
C ASN A 179 8.15 4.29 8.90
N CYS A 180 6.90 3.86 8.72
CA CYS A 180 5.80 4.16 9.62
C CYS A 180 5.83 3.29 10.90
N LYS A 181 5.22 3.78 11.99
CA LYS A 181 5.14 3.07 13.28
C LYS A 181 4.37 1.75 13.21
N PHE A 182 3.36 1.66 12.37
CA PHE A 182 2.47 0.51 12.28
C PHE A 182 3.02 -0.58 11.34
N SER A 183 2.60 -1.82 11.57
CA SER A 183 2.97 -2.97 10.73
C SER A 183 1.92 -3.26 9.66
N ASN A 184 2.31 -3.99 8.61
CA ASN A 184 1.39 -4.44 7.55
C ASN A 184 0.49 -5.62 7.98
N SER A 185 0.04 -5.66 9.22
CA SER A 185 -0.87 -6.70 9.67
C SER A 185 -2.23 -6.59 8.96
N ARG A 186 -2.70 -7.70 8.38
CA ARG A 186 -3.99 -7.75 7.67
C ARG A 186 -4.17 -6.65 6.61
N PHE A 187 -3.12 -6.42 5.81
CA PHE A 187 -3.10 -5.44 4.72
C PHE A 187 -3.34 -3.99 5.16
N THR A 188 -2.72 -3.60 6.29
CA THR A 188 -2.83 -2.21 6.78
C THR A 188 -2.22 -1.21 5.80
N PHE A 189 -1.08 -1.55 5.15
CA PHE A 189 -0.46 -0.68 4.14
C PHE A 189 -1.38 -0.48 2.95
N ASP A 190 -1.99 -1.56 2.43
CA ASP A 190 -2.96 -1.49 1.33
C ASP A 190 -4.17 -0.63 1.70
N HIS A 191 -4.65 -0.71 2.95
CA HIS A 191 -5.77 0.11 3.39
C HIS A 191 -5.43 1.61 3.38
N ILE A 192 -4.26 1.99 3.90
CA ILE A 192 -3.81 3.39 3.89
C ILE A 192 -3.49 3.85 2.46
N ALA A 193 -2.87 3.01 1.64
CA ALA A 193 -2.64 3.27 0.23
C ALA A 193 -3.96 3.53 -0.53
N ALA A 194 -5.01 2.75 -0.23
CA ALA A 194 -6.34 2.96 -0.78
C ALA A 194 -6.94 4.31 -0.33
N GLN A 195 -6.78 4.67 0.95
CA GLN A 195 -7.25 5.96 1.49
C GLN A 195 -6.53 7.14 0.82
N ILE A 196 -5.21 7.08 0.71
CA ILE A 196 -4.39 8.09 0.02
C ILE A 196 -4.83 8.24 -1.44
N THR A 197 -4.99 7.13 -2.15
CA THR A 197 -5.43 7.14 -3.56
C THR A 197 -6.82 7.73 -3.70
N CYS A 198 -7.74 7.40 -2.77
CA CYS A 198 -9.10 7.94 -2.77
C CYS A 198 -9.12 9.47 -2.57
N LEU A 199 -8.30 9.99 -1.66
CA LEU A 199 -8.16 11.43 -1.42
C LEU A 199 -7.60 12.14 -2.65
N GLU A 200 -6.60 11.56 -3.31
CA GLU A 200 -6.01 12.16 -4.51
C GLU A 200 -7.01 12.23 -5.67
N LEU A 201 -7.76 11.14 -5.90
CA LEU A 201 -8.82 11.12 -6.92
C LEU A 201 -9.98 12.08 -6.60
N GLY A 202 -10.25 12.31 -5.33
CA GLY A 202 -11.28 13.24 -4.88
C GLY A 202 -10.87 14.72 -4.92
N GLY A 203 -9.59 15.01 -5.15
CA GLY A 203 -9.05 16.36 -5.20
C GLY A 203 -9.03 17.09 -3.85
N GLY A 204 -9.02 16.36 -2.73
CA GLY A 204 -8.94 16.96 -1.39
C GLY A 204 -9.55 16.12 -0.27
N PRO A 205 -9.87 16.73 0.87
CA PRO A 205 -10.41 16.03 2.02
C PRO A 205 -11.84 15.56 1.76
N ILE A 206 -11.99 14.28 1.50
CA ILE A 206 -13.26 13.56 1.32
C ILE A 206 -13.34 12.40 2.31
N SER A 207 -14.52 11.78 2.44
CA SER A 207 -14.67 10.54 3.20
C SER A 207 -13.91 9.39 2.55
N VAL A 208 -13.14 8.64 3.37
CA VAL A 208 -12.39 7.45 2.94
C VAL A 208 -12.79 6.22 3.75
N ARG A 209 -14.07 6.14 4.11
CA ARG A 209 -14.64 4.98 4.79
C ARG A 209 -14.68 3.78 3.84
N ASP A 210 -14.89 2.59 4.39
CA ASP A 210 -14.92 1.36 3.60
C ASP A 210 -15.90 1.40 2.41
N SER A 211 -17.06 2.07 2.56
CA SER A 211 -18.03 2.26 1.47
C SER A 211 -17.47 3.10 0.31
N ASP A 212 -16.71 4.14 0.65
CA ASP A 212 -16.15 5.07 -0.35
C ASP A 212 -14.98 4.42 -1.08
N LEU A 213 -14.14 3.71 -0.33
CA LEU A 213 -13.07 2.91 -0.91
C LEU A 213 -13.61 1.81 -1.84
N ASN A 214 -14.66 1.09 -1.44
CA ASN A 214 -15.28 0.07 -2.30
C ASN A 214 -15.79 0.70 -3.60
N ARG A 215 -16.44 1.87 -3.52
CA ARG A 215 -16.90 2.63 -4.69
C ARG A 215 -15.73 3.04 -5.58
N MET A 216 -14.62 3.50 -5.00
CA MET A 216 -13.41 3.85 -5.75
C MET A 216 -12.89 2.65 -6.55
N TYR A 217 -12.77 1.47 -5.94
CA TYR A 217 -12.32 0.25 -6.64
C TYR A 217 -13.25 -0.14 -7.78
N ASP A 218 -14.56 -0.12 -7.54
CA ASP A 218 -15.57 -0.49 -8.54
C ASP A 218 -15.62 0.47 -9.73
N SER A 219 -15.52 1.79 -9.45
CA SER A 219 -15.60 2.83 -10.50
C SER A 219 -14.32 2.94 -11.32
N ASN A 220 -13.17 2.49 -10.77
CA ASN A 220 -11.86 2.65 -11.39
C ASN A 220 -11.20 1.32 -11.77
N ARG A 221 -11.98 0.32 -12.17
CA ARG A 221 -11.45 -0.99 -12.62
C ARG A 221 -10.45 -0.86 -13.78
N LYS A 222 -10.57 0.19 -14.61
CA LYS A 222 -9.65 0.54 -15.72
C LYS A 222 -8.85 1.81 -15.39
N PHE A 223 -8.29 1.85 -14.17
CA PHE A 223 -7.50 2.99 -13.73
C PHE A 223 -6.23 3.17 -14.55
N ASP A 224 -5.92 4.41 -14.96
CA ASP A 224 -4.67 4.72 -15.65
C ASP A 224 -3.51 4.82 -14.65
N VAL A 225 -2.79 3.73 -14.49
CA VAL A 225 -1.61 3.65 -13.60
C VAL A 225 -0.43 4.54 -14.05
N GLY A 226 -0.45 5.07 -15.26
CA GLY A 226 0.48 6.06 -15.81
C GLY A 226 -0.07 7.49 -15.80
N GLY A 227 -1.30 7.69 -15.35
CA GLY A 227 -2.01 8.97 -15.31
C GLY A 227 -1.43 9.99 -14.33
N ALA A 228 -2.03 11.19 -14.33
CA ALA A 228 -1.57 12.31 -13.52
C ALA A 228 -1.70 12.02 -12.01
N GLU A 229 -2.84 11.47 -11.59
CA GLU A 229 -3.15 11.12 -10.20
C GLU A 229 -2.20 10.03 -9.68
N ALA A 230 -1.97 8.97 -10.47
CA ALA A 230 -1.04 7.91 -10.09
C ALA A 230 0.39 8.43 -9.94
N LYS A 231 0.84 9.30 -10.85
CA LYS A 231 2.16 9.96 -10.76
C LYS A 231 2.26 10.88 -9.56
N LYS A 232 1.17 11.57 -9.20
CA LYS A 232 1.14 12.46 -8.04
C LYS A 232 1.23 11.66 -6.74
N VAL A 233 0.48 10.56 -6.61
CA VAL A 233 0.58 9.65 -5.45
C VAL A 233 2.03 9.20 -5.23
N ARG A 234 2.69 8.69 -6.27
CA ARG A 234 4.09 8.25 -6.18
C ARG A 234 5.01 9.39 -5.76
N ARG A 235 4.90 10.57 -6.39
CA ARG A 235 5.73 11.74 -6.07
C ARG A 235 5.58 12.21 -4.63
N VAL A 236 4.37 12.20 -4.08
CA VAL A 236 4.14 12.54 -2.67
C VAL A 236 4.80 11.51 -1.76
N LEU A 237 4.71 10.23 -2.06
CA LEU A 237 5.37 9.18 -1.29
C LEU A 237 6.90 9.23 -1.41
N ASP A 238 7.43 9.54 -2.60
CA ASP A 238 8.87 9.78 -2.82
C ASP A 238 9.39 10.96 -1.98
N TYR A 239 8.61 12.03 -1.86
CA TYR A 239 8.92 13.14 -0.96
C TYR A 239 8.89 12.68 0.50
N LEU A 240 7.85 11.96 0.91
CA LEU A 240 7.69 11.50 2.29
C LEU A 240 8.81 10.52 2.72
N VAL A 241 9.28 9.65 1.84
CA VAL A 241 10.40 8.75 2.19
C VAL A 241 11.71 9.50 2.34
N LYS A 242 11.90 10.61 1.61
CA LYS A 242 13.06 11.51 1.80
C LYS A 242 12.97 12.29 3.10
N ALA A 243 11.77 12.78 3.43
CA ALA A 243 11.51 13.48 4.69
C ALA A 243 11.68 12.55 5.91
N PHE A 244 11.28 11.31 5.80
CA PHE A 244 11.33 10.31 6.88
C PHE A 244 12.08 9.06 6.41
N PRO A 245 13.43 9.12 6.29
CA PRO A 245 14.23 8.02 5.73
C PRO A 245 14.35 6.81 6.67
N GLU A 246 14.00 6.95 7.94
CA GLU A 246 14.08 5.92 8.96
C GLU A 246 12.73 5.71 9.65
N LYS A 247 12.63 4.60 10.40
CA LYS A 247 11.43 4.28 11.16
C LYS A 247 11.10 5.36 12.18
N THR A 248 9.98 6.04 11.97
CA THR A 248 9.57 7.22 12.73
C THR A 248 8.35 6.90 13.60
N PRO A 249 8.49 6.91 14.95
CA PRO A 249 7.41 6.58 15.89
C PRO A 249 6.20 7.53 15.83
N GLU A 250 6.39 8.71 15.28
CA GLU A 250 5.35 9.74 15.12
C GLU A 250 4.41 9.44 13.94
N LEU A 251 4.82 8.64 12.96
CA LEU A 251 4.01 8.25 11.80
C LEU A 251 2.99 7.18 12.17
N GLU A 252 1.85 7.61 12.71
CA GLU A 252 0.71 6.75 13.02
C GLU A 252 -0.33 6.76 11.87
N ARG A 253 -1.23 5.78 11.86
CA ARG A 253 -2.18 5.59 10.75
C ARG A 253 -2.99 6.83 10.41
N TYR A 254 -3.54 7.51 11.41
CA TYR A 254 -4.40 8.68 11.19
C TYR A 254 -3.64 9.90 10.69
N ASN A 255 -2.40 10.11 11.17
CA ASN A 255 -1.63 11.31 10.81
C ASN A 255 -0.89 11.17 9.48
N VAL A 256 -0.54 9.94 9.06
CA VAL A 256 0.02 9.67 7.73
C VAL A 256 -0.91 10.17 6.62
N ILE A 257 -2.22 9.96 6.74
CA ILE A 257 -3.21 10.44 5.78
C ILE A 257 -3.22 11.98 5.73
N THR A 258 -3.20 12.62 6.90
CA THR A 258 -3.19 14.09 6.98
C THR A 258 -1.88 14.67 6.44
N LEU A 259 -0.75 14.05 6.80
CA LEU A 259 0.58 14.44 6.30
C LEU A 259 0.68 14.28 4.78
N TYR A 260 0.11 13.21 4.22
CA TYR A 260 0.03 13.04 2.78
C TYR A 260 -0.70 14.22 2.12
N CYS A 261 -1.85 14.63 2.65
CA CYS A 261 -2.61 15.76 2.10
C CYS A 261 -1.82 17.07 2.13
N ILE A 262 -1.08 17.35 3.21
CA ILE A 262 -0.22 18.54 3.31
C ILE A 262 0.87 18.50 2.24
N VAL A 263 1.58 17.39 2.13
CA VAL A 263 2.67 17.26 1.15
C VAL A 263 2.12 17.30 -0.28
N SER A 264 0.93 16.72 -0.54
CA SER A 264 0.24 16.84 -1.82
C SER A 264 -0.03 18.31 -2.17
N THR A 265 -0.52 19.11 -1.21
CA THR A 265 -0.74 20.55 -1.37
C THR A 265 0.58 21.31 -1.57
N LEU A 266 1.63 20.96 -0.82
CA LEU A 266 2.95 21.58 -0.96
C LEU A 266 3.52 21.34 -2.38
N ILE A 267 3.47 20.10 -2.87
CA ILE A 267 3.99 19.74 -4.20
C ILE A 267 3.22 20.46 -5.32
N GLU A 268 1.95 20.74 -5.11
CA GLU A 268 1.09 21.36 -6.11
C GLU A 268 1.20 22.88 -6.13
N LYS A 269 1.31 23.53 -4.96
CA LYS A 269 1.12 24.98 -4.82
C LYS A 269 2.36 25.74 -4.36
N TYR A 270 3.36 25.04 -3.81
CA TYR A 270 4.53 25.68 -3.19
C TYR A 270 5.84 25.16 -3.74
N VAL A 271 6.88 25.97 -3.60
CA VAL A 271 8.25 25.56 -3.88
C VAL A 271 8.72 24.60 -2.80
N HIS A 272 8.82 23.32 -3.13
CA HIS A 272 9.03 22.24 -2.17
C HIS A 272 10.41 21.57 -2.25
N TYR A 273 11.36 22.15 -3.01
CA TYR A 273 12.73 21.64 -3.07
C TYR A 273 13.48 21.93 -1.79
N ASP A 274 14.21 20.94 -1.29
CA ASP A 274 14.99 21.00 -0.04
C ASP A 274 14.15 21.32 1.22
N THR A 275 12.84 21.05 1.17
CA THR A 275 11.94 21.28 2.32
C THR A 275 11.66 20.00 3.11
N GLU A 276 12.13 18.85 2.67
CA GLU A 276 11.83 17.54 3.26
C GLU A 276 12.25 17.47 4.74
N ALA A 277 13.47 17.93 5.06
CA ALA A 277 13.96 17.96 6.43
C ALA A 277 13.15 18.93 7.33
N ALA A 278 12.78 20.11 6.81
CA ALA A 278 11.99 21.08 7.55
C ALA A 278 10.57 20.56 7.85
N VAL A 279 9.94 19.86 6.89
CA VAL A 279 8.64 19.21 7.07
C VAL A 279 8.73 18.11 8.13
N ALA A 280 9.77 17.28 8.09
CA ALA A 280 9.97 16.22 9.06
C ALA A 280 10.20 16.77 10.48
N ASP A 281 11.10 17.73 10.65
CA ASP A 281 11.40 18.35 11.94
C ASP A 281 10.17 19.02 12.54
N TRP A 282 9.42 19.78 11.73
CA TRP A 282 8.18 20.38 12.16
C TRP A 282 7.15 19.34 12.59
N PHE A 283 6.94 18.30 11.78
CA PHE A 283 5.95 17.29 12.07
C PHE A 283 6.27 16.48 13.33
N ILE A 284 7.53 16.10 13.52
CA ILE A 284 7.98 15.39 14.73
C ILE A 284 7.78 16.26 15.98
N LYS A 285 8.13 17.56 15.91
CA LYS A 285 7.90 18.51 17.00
C LYS A 285 6.42 18.66 17.33
N PHE A 286 5.58 18.81 16.29
CA PHE A 286 4.14 18.92 16.46
C PHE A 286 3.54 17.68 17.14
N GLU A 287 3.85 16.47 16.66
CA GLU A 287 3.34 15.23 17.24
C GLU A 287 3.89 14.98 18.65
N THR A 288 5.12 15.36 18.91
CA THR A 288 5.71 15.29 20.25
C THR A 288 4.95 16.18 21.22
N GLU A 289 4.66 17.43 20.85
CA GLU A 289 3.93 18.37 21.69
C GLU A 289 2.48 17.94 21.91
N ARG A 290 1.82 17.45 20.85
CA ARG A 290 0.49 16.88 20.94
C ARG A 290 0.42 15.71 21.95
N ARG A 291 1.41 14.80 21.92
CA ARG A 291 1.45 13.65 22.84
C ARG A 291 1.72 14.04 24.28
N LYS A 292 2.46 15.11 24.51
CA LYS A 292 2.68 15.62 25.87
C LYS A 292 1.37 16.01 26.56
N GLN A 293 0.37 16.51 25.79
CA GLN A 293 -0.93 16.90 26.34
C GLN A 293 -1.63 15.75 27.08
N ASP A 294 -1.37 14.50 26.70
CA ASP A 294 -1.96 13.31 27.33
C ASP A 294 -1.53 13.14 28.79
N ASN A 295 -0.34 13.65 29.14
CA ASN A 295 0.28 13.52 30.46
C ASN A 295 0.19 14.81 31.31
N LEU A 296 -0.35 15.89 30.76
CA LEU A 296 -0.53 17.15 31.51
C LEU A 296 -1.81 17.13 32.32
N PRO A 297 -1.86 17.84 33.49
CA PRO A 297 -3.10 18.15 34.17
C PRO A 297 -4.07 18.88 33.24
N GLU A 298 -5.37 18.69 33.43
CA GLU A 298 -6.41 19.25 32.54
C GLU A 298 -6.31 20.77 32.38
N GLU A 299 -5.93 21.47 33.44
CA GLU A 299 -5.78 22.93 33.51
C GLU A 299 -4.59 23.46 32.69
N GLU A 300 -3.59 22.62 32.43
CA GLU A 300 -2.38 22.98 31.69
C GLU A 300 -2.42 22.57 30.22
N ARG A 301 -3.51 21.89 29.79
CA ARG A 301 -3.63 21.37 28.43
C ARG A 301 -3.98 22.47 27.44
N ASP A 302 -3.34 22.43 26.27
CA ASP A 302 -3.72 23.28 25.13
C ASP A 302 -5.06 22.83 24.54
N SER A 303 -6.06 23.71 24.60
CA SER A 303 -7.42 23.44 24.14
C SER A 303 -7.50 23.12 22.64
N GLN A 304 -6.62 23.72 21.82
CA GLN A 304 -6.59 23.48 20.38
C GLN A 304 -6.00 22.09 20.07
N LEU A 305 -4.96 21.68 20.78
CA LEU A 305 -4.39 20.34 20.65
C LEU A 305 -5.35 19.26 21.16
N ILE A 306 -6.16 19.54 22.17
CA ILE A 306 -7.23 18.65 22.64
C ILE A 306 -8.32 18.50 21.58
N GLU A 307 -8.76 19.58 20.93
CA GLU A 307 -9.75 19.51 19.86
C GLU A 307 -9.18 18.75 18.64
N TYR A 308 -7.93 19.00 18.26
CA TYR A 308 -7.26 18.20 17.22
C TYR A 308 -7.23 16.71 17.57
N ARG A 309 -6.92 16.35 18.84
CA ARG A 309 -6.96 14.98 19.32
C ARG A 309 -8.34 14.33 19.14
N ARG A 310 -9.42 15.07 19.38
CA ARG A 310 -10.78 14.57 19.16
C ARG A 310 -10.99 14.13 17.71
N LEU A 311 -10.50 14.91 16.75
CA LEU A 311 -10.55 14.58 15.32
C LEU A 311 -9.69 13.37 14.93
N THR A 312 -8.72 12.99 15.76
CA THR A 312 -7.86 11.81 15.57
C THR A 312 -8.36 10.55 16.29
N SER A 313 -9.40 10.65 17.12
CA SER A 313 -9.86 9.55 17.98
C SER A 313 -11.17 8.94 17.51
N TYR A 314 -12.06 9.73 16.89
CA TYR A 314 -13.39 9.30 16.48
C TYR A 314 -13.65 9.60 15.02
N SER A 315 -14.26 8.61 14.29
CA SER A 315 -14.64 8.78 12.87
C SER A 315 -13.54 9.35 11.99
N THR A 316 -12.31 8.90 12.21
CA THR A 316 -11.08 9.44 11.59
C THR A 316 -11.09 9.44 10.07
N ASP A 317 -11.90 8.56 9.46
CA ASP A 317 -12.02 8.35 8.01
C ASP A 317 -13.18 9.15 7.39
N GLY A 318 -13.90 9.93 8.20
CA GLY A 318 -14.97 10.81 7.73
C GLY A 318 -14.43 12.13 7.18
N GLU A 319 -15.13 12.71 6.20
CA GLU A 319 -14.74 13.96 5.55
C GLU A 319 -14.50 15.10 6.54
N ASP A 320 -15.44 15.34 7.46
CA ASP A 320 -15.31 16.44 8.44
C ASP A 320 -14.07 16.28 9.33
N SER A 321 -13.76 15.03 9.75
CA SER A 321 -12.60 14.76 10.58
C SER A 321 -11.29 14.95 9.80
N ILE A 322 -11.24 14.53 8.53
CA ILE A 322 -10.07 14.71 7.66
C ILE A 322 -9.88 16.20 7.37
N ARG A 323 -10.95 16.90 7.01
CA ARG A 323 -10.93 18.35 6.74
C ARG A 323 -10.47 19.13 7.96
N GLY A 324 -11.07 18.90 9.12
CA GLY A 324 -10.71 19.62 10.35
C GLY A 324 -9.25 19.35 10.78
N ARG A 325 -8.75 18.10 10.63
CA ARG A 325 -7.33 17.81 10.87
C ARG A 325 -6.43 18.55 9.89
N LEU A 326 -6.78 18.55 8.60
CA LEU A 326 -5.99 19.20 7.57
C LEU A 326 -5.93 20.71 7.79
N GLU A 327 -7.05 21.37 7.99
CA GLU A 327 -7.13 22.82 8.26
C GLU A 327 -6.29 23.22 9.48
N TYR A 328 -6.38 22.44 10.56
CA TYR A 328 -5.60 22.72 11.76
C TYR A 328 -4.09 22.57 11.52
N ILE A 329 -3.68 21.45 10.92
CA ILE A 329 -2.26 21.13 10.78
C ILE A 329 -1.60 21.98 9.67
N GLU A 330 -2.33 22.36 8.62
CA GLU A 330 -1.87 23.34 7.61
C GLU A 330 -1.59 24.69 8.25
N LYS A 331 -2.50 25.17 9.09
CA LYS A 331 -2.29 26.42 9.83
C LYS A 331 -1.03 26.35 10.70
N GLN A 332 -0.82 25.28 11.44
CA GLN A 332 0.38 25.09 12.25
C GLN A 332 1.65 25.02 11.42
N PHE A 333 1.59 24.33 10.28
CA PHE A 333 2.71 24.23 9.36
C PHE A 333 3.12 25.62 8.81
N PHE A 334 2.19 26.40 8.29
CA PHE A 334 2.50 27.72 7.72
C PHE A 334 2.86 28.76 8.78
N LEU A 335 2.45 28.58 10.03
CA LEU A 335 2.97 29.39 11.14
C LEU A 335 4.43 29.06 11.46
N ALA A 336 4.83 27.81 11.32
CA ALA A 336 6.21 27.37 11.55
C ALA A 336 7.13 27.63 10.34
N CYS A 337 6.59 27.61 9.15
CA CYS A 337 7.31 27.74 7.87
C CYS A 337 6.69 28.87 7.01
N PRO A 338 6.71 30.14 7.45
CA PRO A 338 5.98 31.23 6.78
C PRO A 338 6.57 31.64 5.43
N ASP A 339 7.85 31.35 5.19
CA ASP A 339 8.61 31.84 4.04
C ASP A 339 8.63 30.87 2.84
N ILE A 340 7.78 29.81 2.85
CA ILE A 340 7.72 28.91 1.70
C ILE A 340 7.04 29.61 0.51
N PRO A 341 7.75 29.87 -0.61
CA PRO A 341 7.18 30.59 -1.73
C PRO A 341 6.12 29.77 -2.45
N THR A 342 5.07 30.41 -2.93
CA THR A 342 4.08 29.77 -3.83
C THR A 342 4.65 29.61 -5.23
N ILE A 343 4.27 28.53 -5.91
CA ILE A 343 4.54 28.36 -7.35
C ILE A 343 3.64 29.34 -8.11
N ASP A 344 4.15 29.85 -9.25
CA ASP A 344 3.36 30.69 -10.15
C ASP A 344 2.15 29.90 -10.70
N GLU A 345 0.95 30.46 -10.61
CA GLU A 345 -0.26 29.81 -11.14
C GLU A 345 -0.20 29.63 -12.67
N ILE A 346 0.53 30.52 -13.36
CA ILE A 346 0.70 30.49 -14.80
C ILE A 346 1.98 29.74 -15.17
N ARG A 347 1.83 28.53 -15.70
CA ARG A 347 2.98 27.72 -16.12
C ARG A 347 3.38 27.90 -17.59
N THR A 348 2.43 28.28 -18.42
CA THR A 348 2.63 28.31 -19.88
C THR A 348 2.83 29.74 -20.37
N PHE A 349 3.92 29.99 -21.07
CA PHE A 349 4.15 31.28 -21.73
C PHE A 349 3.09 31.58 -22.79
N THR A 350 2.55 32.81 -22.80
CA THR A 350 1.64 33.26 -23.86
C THR A 350 2.33 33.36 -25.20
N GLN A 351 1.58 33.49 -26.29
CA GLN A 351 2.19 33.67 -27.62
C GLN A 351 3.05 34.92 -27.70
N GLU A 352 2.63 36.03 -27.09
CA GLU A 352 3.36 37.30 -27.03
C GLU A 352 4.68 37.14 -26.26
N GLN A 353 4.61 36.45 -25.10
CA GLN A 353 5.82 36.16 -24.32
C GLN A 353 6.78 35.25 -25.10
N ARG A 354 6.28 34.22 -25.74
CA ARG A 354 7.09 33.33 -26.60
C ARG A 354 7.74 34.10 -27.74
N LEU A 355 7.03 35.01 -28.40
CA LEU A 355 7.57 35.83 -29.45
C LEU A 355 8.68 36.76 -28.94
N ALA A 356 8.49 37.36 -27.77
CA ALA A 356 9.48 38.22 -27.14
C ALA A 356 10.75 37.43 -26.75
N ILE A 357 10.61 36.26 -26.16
CA ILE A 357 11.72 35.37 -25.81
C ILE A 357 12.48 34.94 -27.08
N PHE A 358 11.77 34.51 -28.13
CA PHE A 358 12.39 34.05 -29.37
C PHE A 358 13.18 35.14 -30.06
N ARG A 359 12.65 36.36 -30.07
CA ARG A 359 13.36 37.53 -30.65
C ARG A 359 14.60 37.94 -29.85
N ARG A 360 14.47 37.97 -28.50
CA ARG A 360 15.56 38.29 -27.60
C ARG A 360 16.74 37.32 -27.75
N ASP A 361 16.41 36.01 -27.83
CA ASP A 361 17.42 34.96 -27.93
C ASP A 361 17.81 34.63 -29.37
N GLU A 362 17.37 35.44 -30.34
CA GLU A 362 17.64 35.30 -31.80
C GLU A 362 17.26 33.91 -32.34
N GLY A 363 16.29 33.22 -31.71
CA GLY A 363 15.91 31.86 -32.02
C GLY A 363 16.99 30.81 -31.73
N ARG A 364 17.97 31.12 -30.89
CA ARG A 364 19.07 30.21 -30.54
C ARG A 364 18.81 29.53 -29.21
N CYS A 365 19.12 28.23 -29.16
CA CYS A 365 19.04 27.47 -27.90
C CYS A 365 20.03 28.04 -26.88
N GLN A 366 19.53 28.53 -25.76
CA GLN A 366 20.33 29.12 -24.70
C GLN A 366 20.96 28.08 -23.77
N LEU A 367 20.33 26.92 -23.59
CA LEU A 367 20.81 25.86 -22.69
C LEU A 367 22.13 25.22 -23.10
N ARG A 368 22.34 25.00 -24.41
CA ARG A 368 23.60 24.47 -24.99
C ARG A 368 24.06 23.13 -24.38
N ILE A 369 23.19 22.36 -23.75
CA ILE A 369 23.55 21.10 -23.06
C ILE A 369 23.96 20.02 -24.06
N CYS A 370 23.18 19.85 -25.13
CA CYS A 370 23.41 18.84 -26.18
C CYS A 370 23.53 19.46 -27.58
N CYS A 371 23.52 20.79 -27.69
CA CYS A 371 23.72 21.53 -28.93
C CYS A 371 24.63 22.74 -28.67
N ASN A 372 25.29 23.29 -29.71
CA ASN A 372 26.18 24.44 -29.60
C ASN A 372 25.44 25.79 -29.76
N GLY A 373 24.23 25.94 -29.22
CA GLY A 373 23.41 27.13 -29.42
C GLY A 373 22.80 27.17 -30.84
N GLU A 374 22.29 26.04 -31.28
CA GLU A 374 21.66 25.85 -32.59
C GLU A 374 20.55 26.87 -32.82
N LYS A 375 20.47 27.40 -34.05
CA LYS A 375 19.39 28.28 -34.46
C LYS A 375 18.16 27.45 -34.86
N LEU A 376 17.03 27.69 -34.22
CA LEU A 376 15.80 26.92 -34.34
C LEU A 376 14.78 27.70 -35.16
N GLY A 377 13.91 26.95 -35.87
CA GLY A 377 12.72 27.49 -36.49
C GLY A 377 11.64 27.80 -35.45
N TRP A 378 10.64 28.61 -35.81
CA TRP A 378 9.57 29.00 -34.91
C TRP A 378 8.75 27.78 -34.38
N GLY A 379 8.67 26.69 -35.13
CA GLY A 379 7.96 25.45 -34.72
C GLY A 379 8.82 24.45 -33.94
N ASP A 380 10.14 24.65 -33.88
CA ASP A 380 11.10 23.61 -33.45
C ASP A 380 11.73 23.90 -32.09
N TRP A 381 11.10 24.75 -31.28
CA TRP A 381 11.63 25.15 -29.98
C TRP A 381 10.62 25.14 -28.87
N HIS A 382 11.12 25.04 -27.66
CA HIS A 382 10.33 25.15 -26.40
C HIS A 382 10.73 26.45 -25.68
N ALA A 383 9.72 27.16 -25.14
CA ALA A 383 9.98 28.19 -24.12
C ALA A 383 10.23 27.48 -22.78
N ASP A 384 11.47 27.56 -22.34
CA ASP A 384 11.89 26.96 -21.07
C ASP A 384 12.07 28.04 -20.01
N HIS A 385 11.82 27.69 -18.73
CA HIS A 385 12.06 28.58 -17.60
C HIS A 385 13.52 28.50 -17.14
N ILE A 386 14.27 29.63 -17.12
CA ILE A 386 15.64 29.69 -16.63
C ILE A 386 15.73 29.16 -15.21
N LEU A 387 14.98 29.76 -14.26
CA LEU A 387 14.65 29.16 -12.99
C LEU A 387 13.42 28.29 -13.18
N PRO A 388 13.49 26.97 -12.98
CA PRO A 388 12.35 26.07 -13.20
C PRO A 388 11.08 26.52 -12.46
N HIS A 389 9.94 26.40 -13.13
CA HIS A 389 8.65 26.75 -12.57
C HIS A 389 8.39 26.04 -11.23
N SER A 390 8.73 24.74 -11.13
CA SER A 390 8.63 23.95 -9.90
C SER A 390 9.54 24.46 -8.77
N GLN A 391 10.52 25.31 -9.07
CA GLN A 391 11.42 25.94 -8.10
C GLN A 391 11.06 27.42 -7.85
N GLY A 392 9.85 27.85 -8.20
CA GLY A 392 9.36 29.20 -7.98
C GLY A 392 9.70 30.18 -9.12
N GLY A 393 10.21 29.68 -10.24
CA GLY A 393 10.43 30.48 -11.44
C GLY A 393 9.12 31.01 -12.01
N LYS A 394 8.99 32.34 -12.12
CA LYS A 394 7.80 32.99 -12.68
C LYS A 394 7.75 32.87 -14.19
N THR A 395 6.54 32.78 -14.74
CA THR A 395 6.28 32.73 -16.19
C THR A 395 6.29 34.14 -16.77
N THR A 396 7.51 34.71 -16.83
CA THR A 396 7.82 36.04 -17.37
C THR A 396 8.82 35.95 -18.50
N VAL A 397 8.83 36.94 -19.40
CA VAL A 397 9.81 37.00 -20.51
C VAL A 397 11.24 36.96 -19.99
N SER A 398 11.52 37.61 -18.85
CA SER A 398 12.87 37.62 -18.24
C SER A 398 13.32 36.26 -17.73
N ASN A 399 12.40 35.40 -17.29
CA ASN A 399 12.67 34.04 -16.83
C ASN A 399 12.45 32.97 -17.91
N GLY A 400 12.09 33.36 -19.15
CA GLY A 400 11.95 32.44 -20.26
C GLY A 400 13.20 32.42 -21.13
N GLN A 401 13.49 31.28 -21.77
CA GLN A 401 14.59 31.15 -22.74
C GLN A 401 14.21 30.20 -23.88
N VAL A 402 14.87 30.36 -25.02
CA VAL A 402 14.74 29.41 -26.14
C VAL A 402 15.54 28.16 -25.84
N ALA A 403 14.88 27.01 -25.92
CA ALA A 403 15.51 25.69 -25.76
C ALA A 403 15.13 24.75 -26.91
N CYS A 404 16.09 24.00 -27.45
CA CYS A 404 15.77 22.87 -28.31
C CYS A 404 15.15 21.73 -27.50
N ILE A 405 14.39 20.83 -28.15
CA ILE A 405 13.67 19.72 -27.50
C ILE A 405 14.63 18.88 -26.65
N HIS A 406 15.82 18.54 -27.19
CA HIS A 406 16.80 17.72 -26.48
C HIS A 406 17.36 18.40 -25.23
N CYS A 407 17.80 19.65 -25.35
CA CYS A 407 18.33 20.40 -24.20
C CYS A 407 17.24 20.59 -23.12
N ASN A 408 16.00 20.90 -23.52
CA ASN A 408 14.89 21.08 -22.59
C ASN A 408 14.55 19.76 -21.84
N THR A 409 14.57 18.64 -22.54
CA THR A 409 14.34 17.32 -21.94
C THR A 409 15.47 16.92 -20.99
N THR A 410 16.72 17.21 -21.37
CA THR A 410 17.91 16.91 -20.56
C THR A 410 17.94 17.76 -19.29
N LYS A 411 17.62 19.04 -19.39
CA LYS A 411 17.54 19.95 -18.24
C LYS A 411 16.47 19.50 -17.24
N GLY A 412 15.29 19.11 -17.70
CA GLY A 412 14.17 18.74 -16.84
C GLY A 412 13.83 19.86 -15.85
N ASN A 413 13.86 19.55 -14.54
CA ASN A 413 13.58 20.50 -13.44
C ASN A 413 14.85 20.96 -12.71
N VAL A 414 16.03 20.85 -13.30
CA VAL A 414 17.31 21.24 -12.69
C VAL A 414 17.64 22.68 -13.05
N LYS A 415 18.25 23.44 -12.13
CA LYS A 415 18.82 24.77 -12.45
C LYS A 415 20.00 24.64 -13.41
N GLU A 416 20.17 25.62 -14.30
CA GLU A 416 21.24 25.63 -15.28
C GLU A 416 22.63 25.61 -14.64
N GLU A 417 22.82 26.20 -13.46
CA GLU A 417 24.07 26.22 -12.71
C GLU A 417 24.56 24.83 -12.24
N VAL A 418 23.73 23.79 -12.33
CA VAL A 418 24.02 22.42 -11.86
C VAL A 418 24.25 21.47 -13.05
N LEU A 419 24.03 21.92 -14.29
CA LEU A 419 24.20 21.16 -15.53
C LEU A 419 25.55 21.49 -16.19
#